data_ddb6539cba459d1a8214ecb5626bf882
#
_entry.id   ddb6539cba459d1a8214ecb5626bf882
#
_cell.length_a   1.000
_cell.length_b   1.000
_cell.length_c   1.000
_cell.angle_alpha   90.00
_cell.angle_beta   90.00
_cell.angle_gamma   90.00
#
_symmetry.space_group_name_H-M   'P 1'
#
loop_
_entity.id
_entity.type
_entity.pdbx_description
1 polymer ?
#
loop_
_entity_poly.entity_id
_entity_poly.type
_entity_poly.pdbx_seq_one_letter_code
_entity_poly.pdbx_strand_id
1 'polypeptide(L)'
;QIYVTNVSEKKIIIAGIVGGGLNFAKKLQAVLEDITTAEIVLCKVMMDKKNPIKSGVTMSIPESEYINKSVVLVDDVLKTGTTLIYGVHHLLKTPLKQLKTAVLVNRNHKKYPVKADFKGISLSTSLQEHVQVEFKANNYAVYLGE
;
A
#
# COMPACT_ATOMS: atom_id res chain seq x y z
N GLN A 1 10.95 -0.32 9.30
CA GLN A 1 10.31 1.01 9.25
C GLN A 1 8.87 0.94 9.77
N ILE A 2 7.98 0.13 9.15
CA ILE A 2 6.59 -0.03 9.61
C ILE A 2 6.52 -0.43 11.09
N TYR A 3 7.30 -1.40 11.52
CA TYR A 3 7.36 -1.83 12.92
C TYR A 3 7.73 -0.67 13.86
N VAL A 4 8.74 0.11 13.53
CA VAL A 4 9.22 1.23 14.37
C VAL A 4 8.13 2.27 14.61
N THR A 5 7.30 2.57 13.61
CA THR A 5 6.19 3.53 13.75
C THR A 5 4.96 2.95 14.45
N ASN A 6 4.95 1.63 14.72
CA ASN A 6 3.83 0.89 15.29
C ASN A 6 4.24 0.06 16.53
N VAL A 7 5.37 0.36 17.14
CA VAL A 7 5.93 -0.46 18.23
C VAL A 7 5.00 -0.63 19.44
N SER A 8 4.15 0.36 19.71
CA SER A 8 3.16 0.34 20.80
C SER A 8 1.78 -0.20 20.37
N GLU A 9 1.61 -0.54 19.10
CA GLU A 9 0.33 -1.01 18.61
C GLU A 9 0.11 -2.49 18.90
N LYS A 10 -1.09 -2.82 19.38
CA LYS A 10 -1.54 -4.20 19.56
C LYS A 10 -2.14 -4.79 18.29
N LYS A 11 -2.59 -3.93 17.38
CA LYS A 11 -3.21 -4.31 16.11
C LYS A 11 -2.80 -3.32 15.01
N ILE A 12 -2.32 -3.85 13.89
CA ILE A 12 -1.91 -3.08 12.71
C ILE A 12 -2.70 -3.60 11.51
N ILE A 13 -3.35 -2.69 10.78
CA ILE A 13 -4.08 -3.03 9.56
C ILE A 13 -3.17 -2.79 8.36
N ILE A 14 -2.93 -3.82 7.58
CA ILE A 14 -2.20 -3.75 6.31
C ILE A 14 -3.23 -3.81 5.18
N ALA A 15 -3.47 -2.66 4.56
CA ALA A 15 -4.48 -2.48 3.52
C ALA A 15 -3.81 -2.51 2.15
N GLY A 16 -3.83 -3.66 1.48
CA GLY A 16 -3.22 -3.85 0.17
C GLY A 16 -4.18 -3.53 -0.98
N ILE A 17 -3.77 -2.64 -1.88
CA ILE A 17 -4.53 -2.35 -3.10
C ILE A 17 -4.46 -3.55 -4.03
N VAL A 18 -5.62 -4.05 -4.44
CA VAL A 18 -5.75 -5.28 -5.25
C VAL A 18 -4.87 -5.22 -6.51
N GLY A 19 -4.19 -6.31 -6.78
CA GLY A 19 -3.11 -6.44 -7.76
C GLY A 19 -1.74 -6.54 -7.06
N GLY A 20 -0.72 -5.89 -7.60
CA GLY A 20 0.64 -5.91 -7.04
C GLY A 20 0.73 -5.38 -5.62
N GLY A 21 -0.09 -4.39 -5.26
CA GLY A 21 -0.17 -3.86 -3.90
C GLY A 21 -0.59 -4.90 -2.87
N LEU A 22 -1.59 -5.72 -3.18
CA LEU A 22 -2.00 -6.81 -2.29
C LEU A 22 -0.92 -7.89 -2.17
N ASN A 23 -0.24 -8.22 -3.26
CA ASN A 23 0.85 -9.18 -3.24
C ASN A 23 2.01 -8.69 -2.36
N PHE A 24 2.35 -7.41 -2.46
CA PHE A 24 3.36 -6.80 -1.60
C PHE A 24 2.88 -6.75 -0.13
N ALA A 25 1.63 -6.40 0.12
CA ALA A 25 1.04 -6.37 1.46
C ALA A 25 1.11 -7.74 2.16
N LYS A 26 0.87 -8.83 1.44
CA LYS A 26 1.03 -10.21 1.97
C LYS A 26 2.45 -10.49 2.42
N LYS A 27 3.46 -10.00 1.68
CA LYS A 27 4.87 -10.15 2.07
C LYS A 27 5.19 -9.32 3.31
N LEU A 28 4.69 -8.09 3.37
CA LEU A 28 4.85 -7.24 4.56
C LEU A 28 4.19 -7.85 5.79
N GLN A 29 3.00 -8.44 5.65
CA GLN A 29 2.33 -9.17 6.73
C GLN A 29 3.22 -10.28 7.27
N ALA A 30 3.72 -11.17 6.42
CA ALA A 30 4.57 -12.29 6.84
C ALA A 30 5.81 -11.81 7.61
N VAL A 31 6.50 -10.79 7.11
CA VAL A 31 7.68 -10.22 7.79
C VAL A 31 7.32 -9.57 9.12
N LEU A 32 6.19 -8.86 9.20
CA LEU A 32 5.75 -8.22 10.43
C LEU A 32 5.37 -9.24 11.50
N GLU A 33 4.68 -10.31 11.13
CA GLU A 33 4.31 -11.40 12.05
C GLU A 33 5.54 -12.07 12.70
N ASP A 34 6.67 -12.10 11.98
CA ASP A 34 7.93 -12.64 12.51
C ASP A 34 8.64 -11.71 13.52
N ILE A 35 8.37 -10.40 13.48
CA ILE A 35 9.12 -9.41 14.27
C ILE A 35 8.30 -8.67 15.31
N THR A 36 6.98 -8.89 15.37
CA THR A 36 6.11 -8.28 16.38
C THR A 36 5.08 -9.26 16.90
N THR A 37 4.65 -9.04 18.15
CA THR A 37 3.52 -9.76 18.76
C THR A 37 2.17 -9.09 18.50
N ALA A 38 2.15 -7.95 17.81
CA ALA A 38 0.91 -7.29 17.39
C ALA A 38 0.13 -8.17 16.41
N GLU A 39 -1.19 -8.11 16.50
CA GLU A 39 -2.07 -8.71 15.50
C GLU A 39 -1.92 -7.96 14.17
N ILE A 40 -1.52 -8.64 13.12
CA ILE A 40 -1.42 -8.08 11.76
C ILE A 40 -2.63 -8.50 10.94
N VAL A 41 -3.50 -7.55 10.64
CA VAL A 41 -4.72 -7.81 9.84
C VAL A 41 -4.48 -7.36 8.41
N LEU A 42 -4.51 -8.29 7.47
CA LEU A 42 -4.45 -8.00 6.05
C LEU A 42 -5.87 -7.78 5.51
N CYS A 43 -6.06 -6.69 4.78
CA CYS A 43 -7.30 -6.45 4.04
C CYS A 43 -7.04 -6.01 2.61
N LYS A 44 -8.05 -6.21 1.76
CA LYS A 44 -8.02 -5.80 0.36
C LYS A 44 -8.65 -4.43 0.21
N VAL A 45 -8.02 -3.57 -0.59
CA VAL A 45 -8.58 -2.31 -1.06
C VAL A 45 -8.88 -2.47 -2.54
N MET A 46 -10.15 -2.40 -2.90
CA MET A 46 -10.64 -2.64 -4.26
C MET A 46 -11.06 -1.33 -4.91
N MET A 47 -10.55 -1.08 -6.10
CA MET A 47 -10.91 0.05 -6.94
C MET A 47 -10.60 -0.22 -8.41
N ASP A 48 -11.29 0.45 -9.32
CA ASP A 48 -10.84 0.54 -10.71
C ASP A 48 -9.67 1.53 -10.80
N LYS A 49 -8.46 1.04 -11.03
CA LYS A 49 -7.26 1.87 -11.10
C LYS A 49 -7.29 2.90 -12.25
N LYS A 50 -8.07 2.63 -13.31
CA LYS A 50 -8.25 3.55 -14.44
C LYS A 50 -9.27 4.64 -14.16
N ASN A 51 -10.31 4.31 -13.38
CA ASN A 51 -11.37 5.25 -13.02
C ASN A 51 -11.88 5.04 -11.60
N PRO A 52 -11.09 5.42 -10.57
CA PRO A 52 -11.47 5.22 -9.17
C PRO A 52 -12.74 5.99 -8.76
N ILE A 53 -13.05 7.10 -9.43
CA ILE A 53 -14.25 7.90 -9.15
C ILE A 53 -15.50 7.09 -9.50
N LYS A 54 -15.51 6.46 -10.67
CA LYS A 54 -16.69 5.72 -11.17
C LYS A 54 -16.98 4.47 -10.34
N SER A 55 -15.94 3.70 -10.02
CA SER A 55 -16.11 2.45 -9.28
C SER A 55 -16.29 2.66 -7.78
N GLY A 56 -15.78 3.77 -7.26
CA GLY A 56 -15.57 3.93 -5.83
C GLY A 56 -14.46 3.04 -5.30
N VAL A 57 -14.16 3.18 -4.02
CA VAL A 57 -13.20 2.36 -3.29
C VAL A 57 -13.94 1.56 -2.23
N THR A 58 -13.65 0.27 -2.15
CA THR A 58 -14.22 -0.63 -1.14
C THR A 58 -13.14 -1.40 -0.41
N MET A 59 -13.43 -1.77 0.84
CA MET A 59 -12.56 -2.56 1.69
C MET A 59 -13.13 -3.96 1.89
N SER A 60 -12.29 -4.97 2.03
CA SER A 60 -12.71 -6.35 2.32
C SER A 60 -13.09 -6.59 3.79
N ILE A 61 -12.86 -5.62 4.66
CA ILE A 61 -13.24 -5.66 6.07
C ILE A 61 -14.16 -4.48 6.39
N PRO A 62 -15.06 -4.62 7.38
CA PRO A 62 -15.94 -3.52 7.78
C PRO A 62 -15.18 -2.42 8.50
N GLU A 63 -15.75 -1.22 8.52
CA GLU A 63 -15.17 -0.05 9.19
C GLU A 63 -14.86 -0.30 10.66
N SER A 64 -15.71 -1.07 11.35
CA SER A 64 -15.53 -1.45 12.76
C SER A 64 -14.18 -2.13 13.05
N GLU A 65 -13.57 -2.77 12.05
CA GLU A 65 -12.29 -3.45 12.18
C GLU A 65 -11.07 -2.50 12.13
N TYR A 66 -11.20 -1.34 11.49
CA TYR A 66 -10.08 -0.42 11.32
C TYR A 66 -10.29 0.98 11.94
N ILE A 67 -11.49 1.30 12.42
CA ILE A 67 -11.75 2.55 13.13
C ILE A 67 -10.80 2.71 14.34
N ASN A 68 -10.20 3.89 14.50
CA ASN A 68 -9.24 4.21 15.55
C ASN A 68 -8.01 3.29 15.59
N LYS A 69 -7.69 2.61 14.49
CA LYS A 69 -6.51 1.74 14.37
C LYS A 69 -5.41 2.41 13.54
N SER A 70 -4.21 1.87 13.64
CA SER A 70 -3.11 2.18 12.75
C SER A 70 -3.28 1.41 11.44
N VAL A 71 -3.30 2.13 10.33
CA VAL A 71 -3.46 1.57 8.99
C VAL A 71 -2.24 1.90 8.14
N VAL A 72 -1.74 0.91 7.43
CA VAL A 72 -0.73 1.07 6.37
C VAL A 72 -1.36 0.71 5.04
N LEU A 73 -1.51 1.71 4.17
CA LEU A 73 -1.99 1.50 2.81
C LEU A 73 -0.81 1.14 1.91
N VAL A 74 -0.94 0.02 1.20
CA VAL A 74 0.15 -0.60 0.45
C VAL A 74 -0.19 -0.69 -1.03
N ASP A 75 0.72 -0.21 -1.88
CA ASP A 75 0.73 -0.46 -3.32
C ASP A 75 2.13 -0.95 -3.74
N ASP A 76 2.27 -1.52 -4.93
CA ASP A 76 3.56 -1.99 -5.41
C ASP A 76 4.40 -0.84 -6.02
N VAL A 77 3.79 -0.03 -6.89
CA VAL A 77 4.48 1.05 -7.61
C VAL A 77 3.73 2.37 -7.47
N LEU A 78 4.37 3.36 -6.90
CA LEU A 78 3.89 4.74 -6.91
C LEU A 78 4.41 5.44 -8.18
N LYS A 79 3.54 5.60 -9.17
CA LYS A 79 3.82 6.35 -10.42
C LYS A 79 3.14 7.72 -10.38
N THR A 80 1.86 7.77 -10.72
CA THR A 80 1.07 9.01 -10.77
C THR A 80 0.51 9.41 -9.42
N GLY A 81 0.37 8.46 -8.51
CA GLY A 81 -0.28 8.65 -7.21
C GLY A 81 -1.79 8.51 -7.23
N THR A 82 -2.41 8.28 -8.40
CA THR A 82 -3.88 8.17 -8.53
C THR A 82 -4.44 7.10 -7.59
N THR A 83 -3.95 5.88 -7.68
CA THR A 83 -4.44 4.75 -6.88
C THR A 83 -4.27 5.02 -5.39
N LEU A 84 -3.10 5.49 -5.01
CA LEU A 84 -2.76 5.71 -3.61
C LEU A 84 -3.59 6.82 -2.99
N ILE A 85 -3.77 7.96 -3.70
CA ILE A 85 -4.54 9.09 -3.15
C ILE A 85 -6.02 8.76 -2.99
N TYR A 86 -6.62 8.00 -3.91
CA TYR A 86 -8.01 7.56 -3.75
C TYR A 86 -8.18 6.56 -2.61
N GLY A 87 -7.20 5.69 -2.39
CA GLY A 87 -7.16 4.82 -1.20
C GLY A 87 -7.06 5.62 0.09
N VAL A 88 -6.18 6.61 0.16
CA VAL A 88 -6.07 7.54 1.28
C VAL A 88 -7.38 8.27 1.52
N HIS A 89 -7.98 8.85 0.46
CA HIS A 89 -9.27 9.55 0.57
C HIS A 89 -10.36 8.67 1.16
N HIS A 90 -10.46 7.43 0.71
CA HIS A 90 -11.45 6.47 1.25
C HIS A 90 -11.24 6.20 2.73
N LEU A 91 -10.01 5.91 3.13
CA LEU A 91 -9.66 5.59 4.51
C LEU A 91 -9.88 6.77 5.46
N LEU A 92 -9.64 8.00 4.99
CA LEU A 92 -9.85 9.22 5.79
C LEU A 92 -11.31 9.57 6.04
N LYS A 93 -12.27 8.85 5.48
CA LYS A 93 -13.69 8.95 5.86
C LYS A 93 -13.98 8.39 7.25
N THR A 94 -13.06 7.57 7.75
CA THR A 94 -13.12 6.93 9.07
C THR A 94 -12.05 7.53 9.98
N PRO A 95 -12.34 7.82 11.25
CA PRO A 95 -11.32 8.22 12.20
C PRO A 95 -10.27 7.12 12.37
N LEU A 96 -9.02 7.43 12.09
CA LEU A 96 -7.89 6.51 12.23
C LEU A 96 -6.93 7.02 13.31
N LYS A 97 -6.25 6.12 13.99
CA LYS A 97 -5.16 6.49 14.90
C LYS A 97 -3.98 7.07 14.12
N GLN A 98 -3.62 6.40 13.02
CA GLN A 98 -2.65 6.90 12.04
C GLN A 98 -2.87 6.22 10.69
N LEU A 99 -2.53 6.90 9.62
CA LEU A 99 -2.48 6.37 8.26
C LEU A 99 -1.10 6.61 7.68
N LYS A 100 -0.44 5.53 7.26
CA LYS A 100 0.83 5.55 6.55
C LYS A 100 0.69 4.88 5.20
N THR A 101 1.59 5.21 4.29
CA THR A 101 1.64 4.62 2.95
C THR A 101 2.95 3.88 2.74
N ALA A 102 2.87 2.72 2.08
CA ALA A 102 4.03 1.91 1.76
C ALA A 102 4.00 1.48 0.30
N VAL A 103 5.13 1.61 -0.39
CA VAL A 103 5.30 1.13 -1.76
C VAL A 103 6.64 0.42 -1.92
N LEU A 104 6.72 -0.53 -2.84
CA LEU A 104 7.99 -1.16 -3.15
C LEU A 104 8.86 -0.25 -4.02
N VAL A 105 8.27 0.36 -5.04
CA VAL A 105 8.96 1.26 -5.97
C VAL A 105 8.29 2.62 -6.01
N ASN A 106 9.07 3.67 -5.73
CA ASN A 106 8.63 5.05 -5.88
C ASN A 106 9.22 5.64 -7.17
N ARG A 107 8.35 6.12 -8.06
CA ARG A 107 8.73 6.82 -9.29
C ARG A 107 8.45 8.32 -9.17
N ASN A 108 9.08 9.13 -10.01
CA ASN A 108 9.04 10.60 -9.93
C ASN A 108 7.98 11.28 -10.80
N HIS A 109 7.02 10.55 -11.36
CA HIS A 109 5.98 11.08 -12.27
C HIS A 109 4.63 11.28 -11.58
N LYS A 110 4.62 11.93 -10.42
CA LYS A 110 3.39 12.14 -9.65
C LYS A 110 2.48 13.17 -10.32
N LYS A 111 1.23 12.80 -10.45
CA LYS A 111 0.13 13.68 -10.87
C LYS A 111 -0.63 14.25 -9.67
N TYR A 112 -0.64 13.55 -8.54
CA TYR A 112 -1.34 13.90 -7.32
C TYR A 112 -0.38 14.09 -6.14
N PRO A 113 -0.69 14.97 -5.18
CA PRO A 113 0.16 15.28 -4.03
C PRO A 113 0.08 14.19 -2.97
N VAL A 114 0.69 13.06 -3.23
CA VAL A 114 0.77 11.92 -2.33
C VAL A 114 2.20 11.40 -2.30
N LYS A 115 2.64 10.96 -1.13
CA LYS A 115 3.97 10.38 -0.94
C LYS A 115 3.87 8.98 -0.34
N ALA A 116 4.92 8.19 -0.49
CA ALA A 116 5.12 6.98 0.29
C ALA A 116 5.91 7.32 1.55
N ASP A 117 5.35 6.96 2.71
CA ASP A 117 6.07 7.07 3.99
C ASP A 117 7.18 6.01 4.06
N PHE A 118 6.88 4.82 3.56
CA PHE A 118 7.82 3.71 3.47
C PHE A 118 7.97 3.29 2.00
N LYS A 119 9.20 3.17 1.54
CA LYS A 119 9.52 2.81 0.17
C LYS A 119 10.74 1.90 0.12
N GLY A 120 10.70 0.91 -0.77
CA GLY A 120 11.83 0.04 -1.03
C GLY A 120 12.92 0.81 -1.76
N ILE A 121 12.65 1.20 -3.00
CA ILE A 121 13.56 1.96 -3.85
C ILE A 121 12.87 3.17 -4.49
N SER A 122 13.64 4.19 -4.81
CA SER A 122 13.20 5.31 -5.63
C SER A 122 13.94 5.28 -6.97
N LEU A 123 13.18 5.37 -8.06
CA LEU A 123 13.73 5.36 -9.41
C LEU A 123 13.37 6.65 -10.15
N SER A 124 14.37 7.28 -10.74
CA SER A 124 14.16 8.30 -11.76
C SER A 124 14.05 7.61 -13.11
N THR A 125 12.86 7.60 -13.66
CA THR A 125 12.54 6.92 -14.93
C THR A 125 12.02 7.92 -15.93
N SER A 126 12.12 7.61 -17.23
CA SER A 126 11.42 8.35 -18.28
C SER A 126 9.92 8.04 -18.25
N LEU A 127 9.11 8.84 -18.97
CA LEU A 127 7.68 8.60 -19.09
C LEU A 127 7.34 7.30 -19.84
N GLN A 128 8.24 6.87 -20.72
CA GLN A 128 8.06 5.70 -21.58
C GLN A 128 8.45 4.39 -20.87
N GLU A 129 9.32 4.47 -19.87
CA GLU A 129 9.73 3.30 -19.11
C GLU A 129 8.61 2.78 -18.21
N HIS A 130 8.47 1.46 -18.15
CA HIS A 130 7.55 0.76 -17.29
C HIS A 130 8.27 -0.01 -16.18
N VAL A 131 7.75 0.10 -14.97
CA VAL A 131 8.22 -0.71 -13.85
C VAL A 131 7.22 -1.85 -13.65
N GLN A 132 7.71 -3.06 -13.75
CA GLN A 132 6.95 -4.28 -13.48
C GLN A 132 7.52 -4.97 -12.25
N VAL A 133 6.66 -5.30 -11.31
CA VAL A 133 7.02 -6.05 -10.10
C VAL A 133 6.44 -7.45 -10.21
N GLU A 134 7.30 -8.46 -10.02
CA GLU A 134 6.89 -9.86 -9.98
C GLU A 134 7.06 -10.46 -8.59
N PHE A 135 6.00 -11.13 -8.12
CA PHE A 135 5.98 -11.88 -6.86
C PHE A 135 5.75 -13.37 -7.14
N LYS A 136 6.76 -14.07 -7.67
CA LYS A 136 6.71 -15.53 -7.85
C LYS A 136 7.23 -16.24 -6.60
N ALA A 137 6.82 -17.48 -6.39
CA ALA A 137 7.01 -18.23 -5.13
C ALA A 137 8.44 -18.19 -4.55
N ASN A 138 9.47 -18.15 -5.39
CA ASN A 138 10.87 -18.06 -4.95
C ASN A 138 11.68 -17.01 -5.72
N ASN A 139 11.01 -16.12 -6.45
CA ASN A 139 11.66 -15.10 -7.25
C ASN A 139 10.87 -13.80 -7.16
N TYR A 140 11.44 -12.82 -6.48
CA TYR A 140 10.91 -11.45 -6.42
C TYR A 140 11.80 -10.59 -7.30
N ALA A 141 11.22 -9.96 -8.30
CA ALA A 141 11.98 -9.14 -9.22
C ALA A 141 11.25 -7.86 -9.58
N VAL A 142 12.02 -6.82 -9.80
CA VAL A 142 11.56 -5.55 -10.35
C VAL A 142 12.26 -5.37 -11.68
N TYR A 143 11.48 -5.23 -12.73
CA TYR A 143 11.98 -5.02 -14.09
C TYR A 143 11.68 -3.59 -14.53
N LEU A 144 12.64 -3.01 -15.24
CA LEU A 144 12.47 -1.77 -15.98
C LEU A 144 12.42 -2.15 -17.47
N GLY A 145 11.32 -1.84 -18.12
CA GLY A 145 11.11 -2.07 -19.55
C GLY A 145 10.77 -0.77 -20.28
N GLU A 146 10.94 -0.78 -21.59
CA GLU A 146 10.50 0.28 -22.49
C GLU A 146 9.03 0.12 -22.86
#